data_f75e8661023be8841bc5c8386bf641e3
#
_entry.id   f75e8661023be8841bc5c8386bf641e3
#
_cell.length_a   1.000
_cell.length_b   1.000
_cell.length_c   1.000
_cell.angle_alpha   90.00
_cell.angle_beta   90.00
_cell.angle_gamma   90.00
#
_symmetry.space_group_name_H-M   'P 1'
#
loop_
_entity.id
_entity.type
_entity.pdbx_description
1 polymer ?
#
loop_
_entity_poly.entity_id
_entity_poly.type
_entity_poly.pdbx_seq_one_letter_code
_entity_poly.pdbx_strand_id
1 'polypeptide(L)'
;MVYAAQEAGVKTIIATPHFREHIINPEKTYENYSVLLEKIKDTNVEVRLGFEIMLNPMLEKIIDVVEKHSINGTDYLLVEFSHFTFGEQGMRLLELLYRYRFIPVIAHPERVKGGFSRKKTIKMLKEMGCLMQINAGSIIGIYGQGAKRMAKYLIKKRWPILSLLMPIVRVFTSGTGKRINMS
;
A
#
# COMPACT_ATOMS: atom_id res chain seq x y z
N MET A 1 -13.26 -12.71 -4.79
CA MET A 1 -11.92 -12.15 -4.99
C MET A 1 -10.82 -13.14 -4.63
N VAL A 2 -10.75 -13.72 -3.41
CA VAL A 2 -9.72 -14.72 -3.05
C VAL A 2 -9.79 -15.95 -3.98
N TYR A 3 -10.97 -16.47 -4.26
CA TYR A 3 -11.17 -17.57 -5.22
C TYR A 3 -10.67 -17.22 -6.64
N ALA A 4 -10.99 -16.02 -7.13
CA ALA A 4 -10.47 -15.57 -8.44
C ALA A 4 -8.95 -15.39 -8.44
N ALA A 5 -8.35 -14.99 -7.32
CA ALA A 5 -6.90 -14.94 -7.17
C ALA A 5 -6.28 -16.34 -7.19
N GLN A 6 -6.92 -17.31 -6.55
CA GLN A 6 -6.52 -18.72 -6.60
C GLN A 6 -6.55 -19.26 -8.03
N GLU A 7 -7.63 -19.01 -8.77
CA GLU A 7 -7.75 -19.39 -10.20
C GLU A 7 -6.65 -18.75 -11.06
N ALA A 8 -6.24 -17.52 -10.71
CA ALA A 8 -5.11 -16.85 -11.34
C ALA A 8 -3.72 -17.32 -10.86
N GLY A 9 -3.66 -18.32 -9.99
CA GLY A 9 -2.40 -18.88 -9.49
C GLY A 9 -1.72 -18.07 -8.38
N VAL A 10 -2.41 -17.08 -7.80
CA VAL A 10 -1.89 -16.29 -6.67
C VAL A 10 -1.79 -17.17 -5.43
N LYS A 11 -0.65 -17.17 -4.76
CA LYS A 11 -0.39 -17.96 -3.56
C LYS A 11 -0.57 -17.17 -2.27
N THR A 12 -0.24 -15.87 -2.29
CA THR A 12 -0.32 -15.01 -1.11
C THR A 12 -0.96 -13.67 -1.47
N ILE A 13 -1.87 -13.22 -0.63
CA ILE A 13 -2.48 -11.89 -0.69
C ILE A 13 -2.12 -11.15 0.59
N ILE A 14 -1.69 -9.89 0.49
CA ILE A 14 -1.53 -9.02 1.63
C ILE A 14 -2.71 -8.03 1.64
N ALA A 15 -3.59 -8.17 2.61
CA ALA A 15 -4.69 -7.23 2.81
C ALA A 15 -4.17 -5.98 3.52
N THR A 16 -4.30 -4.81 2.90
CA THR A 16 -3.76 -3.55 3.43
C THR A 16 -4.85 -2.47 3.48
N PRO A 17 -5.80 -2.56 4.43
CA PRO A 17 -6.76 -1.49 4.64
C PRO A 17 -6.03 -0.19 5.00
N HIS A 18 -6.60 0.96 4.61
CA HIS A 18 -6.04 2.25 5.00
C HIS A 18 -6.07 2.42 6.52
N PHE A 19 -4.95 2.75 7.10
CA PHE A 19 -4.87 3.19 8.49
C PHE A 19 -5.05 4.71 8.55
N ARG A 20 -6.15 5.14 9.15
CA ARG A 20 -6.44 6.54 9.46
C ARG A 20 -6.86 6.60 10.91
N GLU A 21 -6.03 7.19 11.74
CA GLU A 21 -6.14 7.21 13.20
C GLU A 21 -7.56 7.54 13.73
N HIS A 22 -8.33 8.35 13.01
CA HIS A 22 -9.68 8.77 13.43
C HIS A 22 -10.83 8.04 12.74
N ILE A 23 -10.57 7.15 11.78
CA ILE A 23 -11.62 6.57 10.92
C ILE A 23 -11.68 5.04 10.99
N ILE A 24 -10.57 4.39 11.31
CA ILE A 24 -10.49 2.92 11.35
C ILE A 24 -10.26 2.47 12.78
N ASN A 25 -11.20 1.70 13.30
CA ASN A 25 -10.99 0.91 14.51
C ASN A 25 -10.12 -0.31 14.14
N PRO A 26 -8.86 -0.39 14.58
CA PRO A 26 -7.99 -1.51 14.25
C PRO A 26 -8.56 -2.84 14.74
N GLU A 27 -9.22 -2.87 15.90
CA GLU A 27 -9.82 -4.07 16.49
C GLU A 27 -10.85 -4.66 15.54
N LYS A 28 -11.74 -3.83 15.01
CA LYS A 28 -12.73 -4.27 14.02
C LYS A 28 -12.07 -4.79 12.73
N THR A 29 -10.92 -4.26 12.36
CA THR A 29 -10.16 -4.77 11.21
C THR A 29 -9.60 -6.16 11.50
N TYR A 30 -9.08 -6.41 12.69
CA TYR A 30 -8.61 -7.74 13.10
C TYR A 30 -9.77 -8.75 13.20
N GLU A 31 -10.92 -8.36 13.74
CA GLU A 31 -12.13 -9.18 13.75
C GLU A 31 -12.56 -9.57 12.33
N ASN A 32 -12.66 -8.59 11.42
CA ASN A 32 -13.02 -8.83 10.02
C ASN A 32 -11.99 -9.72 9.31
N TYR A 33 -10.72 -9.57 9.65
CA TYR A 33 -9.65 -10.42 9.11
C TYR A 33 -9.82 -11.86 9.56
N SER A 34 -10.12 -12.11 10.85
CA SER A 34 -10.38 -13.45 11.38
C SER A 34 -11.59 -14.10 10.70
N VAL A 35 -12.67 -13.33 10.50
CA VAL A 35 -13.87 -13.81 9.75
C VAL A 35 -13.52 -14.12 8.29
N LEU A 36 -12.65 -13.32 7.67
CA LEU A 36 -12.18 -13.59 6.30
C LEU A 36 -11.43 -14.92 6.24
N LEU A 37 -10.48 -15.15 7.14
CA LEU A 37 -9.67 -16.38 7.17
C LEU A 37 -10.56 -17.61 7.30
N GLU A 38 -11.59 -17.58 8.15
CA GLU A 38 -12.54 -18.68 8.29
C GLU A 38 -13.33 -18.95 6.99
N LYS A 39 -13.72 -17.88 6.26
CA LYS A 39 -14.46 -17.99 4.99
C LYS A 39 -13.64 -18.50 3.81
N ILE A 40 -12.32 -18.46 3.90
CA ILE A 40 -11.43 -18.87 2.81
C ILE A 40 -10.58 -20.08 3.16
N LYS A 41 -10.87 -20.76 4.26
CA LYS A 41 -10.10 -21.92 4.76
C LYS A 41 -10.00 -23.07 3.77
N ASP A 42 -10.92 -23.15 2.82
CA ASP A 42 -10.96 -24.13 1.73
C ASP A 42 -10.11 -23.70 0.51
N THR A 43 -9.47 -22.54 0.55
CA THR A 43 -8.59 -22.08 -0.51
C THR A 43 -7.11 -22.38 -0.22
N ASN A 44 -6.30 -22.46 -1.27
CA ASN A 44 -4.84 -22.58 -1.17
C ASN A 44 -4.15 -21.21 -1.19
N VAL A 45 -4.87 -20.12 -0.90
CA VAL A 45 -4.35 -18.75 -0.88
C VAL A 45 -4.11 -18.33 0.55
N GLU A 46 -2.87 -18.06 0.88
CA GLU A 46 -2.54 -17.42 2.16
C GLU A 46 -2.93 -15.94 2.11
N VAL A 47 -3.69 -15.48 3.10
CA VAL A 47 -3.98 -14.05 3.26
C VAL A 47 -3.26 -13.54 4.49
N ARG A 48 -2.46 -12.47 4.33
CA ARG A 48 -1.73 -11.80 5.40
C ARG A 48 -2.29 -10.40 5.58
N LEU A 49 -2.20 -9.86 6.80
CA LEU A 49 -2.66 -8.51 7.12
C LEU A 49 -1.48 -7.55 7.21
N GLY A 50 -1.67 -6.34 6.76
CA GLY A 50 -0.87 -5.15 6.98
C GLY A 50 -1.79 -3.94 6.88
N PHE A 51 -1.23 -2.74 6.90
CA PHE A 51 -2.02 -1.51 6.76
C PHE A 51 -1.32 -0.56 5.79
N GLU A 52 -2.10 0.20 5.03
CA GLU A 52 -1.60 1.31 4.22
C GLU A 52 -1.69 2.60 5.03
N ILE A 53 -0.54 3.12 5.44
CA ILE A 53 -0.42 4.25 6.35
C ILE A 53 -0.15 5.51 5.57
N MET A 54 -0.98 6.53 5.76
CA MET A 54 -0.76 7.82 5.13
C MET A 54 0.37 8.57 5.82
N LEU A 55 1.41 8.94 5.07
CA LEU A 55 2.48 9.81 5.53
C LEU A 55 1.94 11.22 5.77
N ASN A 56 1.85 11.61 7.02
CA ASN A 56 1.44 12.93 7.47
C ASN A 56 2.14 13.25 8.82
N PRO A 57 2.14 14.50 9.30
CA PRO A 57 2.81 14.88 10.53
C PRO A 57 2.32 14.16 11.80
N MET A 58 1.11 13.61 11.78
CA MET A 58 0.59 12.82 12.92
C MET A 58 1.37 11.52 13.12
N LEU A 59 2.09 11.04 12.08
CA LEU A 59 2.92 9.83 12.18
C LEU A 59 3.91 9.91 13.34
N GLU A 60 4.49 11.09 13.60
CA GLU A 60 5.41 11.29 14.72
C GLU A 60 4.78 10.99 16.08
N LYS A 61 3.47 11.24 16.22
CA LYS A 61 2.73 11.00 17.46
C LYS A 61 2.27 9.56 17.65
N ILE A 62 2.18 8.81 16.58
CA ILE A 62 1.63 7.44 16.59
C ILE A 62 2.68 6.38 16.24
N ILE A 63 3.93 6.78 16.13
CA ILE A 63 5.01 5.90 15.65
C ILE A 63 5.11 4.61 16.46
N ASP A 64 4.90 4.67 17.77
CA ASP A 64 4.97 3.51 18.66
C ASP A 64 3.82 2.50 18.43
N VAL A 65 2.70 2.95 17.86
CA VAL A 65 1.59 2.06 17.54
C VAL A 65 1.65 1.55 16.10
N VAL A 66 2.43 2.20 15.25
CA VAL A 66 2.59 1.85 13.83
C VAL A 66 3.22 0.47 13.66
N GLU A 67 4.05 0.03 14.58
CA GLU A 67 4.68 -1.30 14.55
C GLU A 67 3.65 -2.42 14.40
N LYS A 68 2.53 -2.34 15.13
CA LYS A 68 1.44 -3.31 15.07
C LYS A 68 0.71 -3.33 13.72
N HIS A 69 0.97 -2.35 12.86
CA HIS A 69 0.31 -2.15 11.57
C HIS A 69 1.23 -2.46 10.37
N SER A 70 2.41 -2.98 10.65
CA SER A 70 3.36 -3.42 9.63
C SER A 70 2.82 -4.61 8.81
N ILE A 71 3.44 -4.90 7.68
CA ILE A 71 3.05 -6.03 6.82
C ILE A 71 3.35 -7.33 7.55
N ASN A 72 2.32 -8.01 8.03
CA ASN A 72 2.42 -9.33 8.68
C ASN A 72 3.43 -9.36 9.86
N GLY A 73 3.53 -8.27 10.63
CA GLY A 73 4.47 -8.19 11.76
C GLY A 73 5.94 -8.14 11.37
N THR A 74 6.27 -7.81 10.13
CA THR A 74 7.64 -7.61 9.64
C THR A 74 8.09 -6.15 9.79
N ASP A 75 9.34 -5.84 9.46
CA ASP A 75 9.82 -4.46 9.43
C ASP A 75 9.28 -3.65 8.23
N TYR A 76 8.58 -4.29 7.30
CA TYR A 76 8.02 -3.61 6.12
C TYR A 76 6.75 -2.85 6.45
N LEU A 77 6.71 -1.56 6.10
CA LEU A 77 5.57 -0.69 6.32
C LEU A 77 5.08 -0.10 5.00
N LEU A 78 3.84 -0.41 4.61
CA LEU A 78 3.25 0.19 3.41
C LEU A 78 2.80 1.60 3.73
N VAL A 79 3.35 2.58 3.01
CA VAL A 79 3.08 4.00 3.24
C VAL A 79 2.65 4.71 1.97
N GLU A 80 1.63 5.57 2.10
CA GLU A 80 1.11 6.40 1.01
C GLU A 80 1.46 7.87 1.24
N PHE A 81 1.95 8.54 0.20
CA PHE A 81 2.08 10.00 0.24
C PHE A 81 0.73 10.67 0.04
N SER A 82 0.40 11.61 0.91
CA SER A 82 -0.69 12.54 0.64
C SER A 82 -0.30 13.49 -0.50
N HIS A 83 -1.28 14.15 -1.11
CA HIS A 83 -1.01 15.14 -2.16
C HIS A 83 -0.14 16.32 -1.67
N PHE A 84 -0.04 16.54 -0.36
CA PHE A 84 0.67 17.64 0.27
C PHE A 84 2.02 17.23 0.85
N THR A 85 2.25 15.97 1.16
CA THR A 85 3.47 15.51 1.86
C THR A 85 4.60 15.11 0.93
N PHE A 86 4.41 15.26 -0.40
CA PHE A 86 5.45 14.91 -1.34
C PHE A 86 6.47 16.05 -1.49
N GLY A 87 7.58 15.96 -0.77
CA GLY A 87 8.63 16.96 -0.69
C GLY A 87 9.51 16.71 0.53
N GLU A 88 10.14 17.75 1.05
CA GLU A 88 11.03 17.65 2.23
C GLU A 88 10.33 17.04 3.44
N GLN A 89 9.07 17.39 3.69
CA GLN A 89 8.32 16.85 4.80
C GLN A 89 8.14 15.33 4.70
N GLY A 90 7.78 14.82 3.54
CA GLY A 90 7.67 13.38 3.32
C GLY A 90 8.99 12.65 3.47
N MET A 91 10.10 13.27 3.03
CA MET A 91 11.43 12.69 3.23
C MET A 91 11.80 12.60 4.72
N ARG A 92 11.51 13.63 5.52
CA ARG A 92 11.71 13.59 6.98
C ARG A 92 10.89 12.49 7.65
N LEU A 93 9.65 12.28 7.21
CA LEU A 93 8.80 11.20 7.74
C LEU A 93 9.35 9.81 7.36
N LEU A 94 9.92 9.66 6.17
CA LEU A 94 10.60 8.41 5.81
C LEU A 94 11.87 8.18 6.64
N GLU A 95 12.66 9.23 6.88
CA GLU A 95 13.83 9.17 7.77
C GLU A 95 13.42 8.77 9.19
N LEU A 96 12.28 9.26 9.69
CA LEU A 96 11.72 8.86 10.97
C LEU A 96 11.44 7.35 10.97
N LEU A 97 10.77 6.81 9.95
CA LEU A 97 10.50 5.37 9.84
C LEU A 97 11.78 4.54 9.88
N TYR A 98 12.83 4.96 9.19
CA TYR A 98 14.14 4.27 9.23
C TYR A 98 14.78 4.28 10.61
N ARG A 99 14.65 5.39 11.37
CA ARG A 99 15.13 5.45 12.77
C ARG A 99 14.42 4.43 13.66
N TYR A 100 13.15 4.14 13.39
CA TYR A 100 12.38 3.09 14.06
C TYR A 100 12.53 1.71 13.41
N ARG A 101 13.53 1.54 12.53
CA ARG A 101 13.89 0.30 11.83
C ARG A 101 12.84 -0.22 10.85
N PHE A 102 11.88 0.60 10.46
CA PHE A 102 10.97 0.22 9.39
C PHE A 102 11.60 0.40 8.02
N ILE A 103 11.24 -0.50 7.10
CA ILE A 103 11.58 -0.43 5.69
C ILE A 103 10.35 0.07 4.93
N PRO A 104 10.32 1.33 4.48
CA PRO A 104 9.16 1.87 3.79
C PRO A 104 8.94 1.19 2.43
N VAL A 105 7.71 0.72 2.22
CA VAL A 105 7.19 0.30 0.93
C VAL A 105 6.26 1.40 0.43
N ILE A 106 6.66 2.12 -0.61
CA ILE A 106 5.86 3.24 -1.13
C ILE A 106 4.70 2.72 -1.95
N ALA A 107 3.48 3.00 -1.50
CA ALA A 107 2.27 2.64 -2.21
C ALA A 107 2.14 3.47 -3.50
N HIS A 108 1.88 2.79 -4.61
CA HIS A 108 1.57 3.35 -5.94
C HIS A 108 2.32 4.67 -6.30
N PRO A 109 3.68 4.70 -6.23
CA PRO A 109 4.47 5.91 -6.49
C PRO A 109 4.25 6.46 -7.90
N GLU A 110 3.78 5.64 -8.82
CA GLU A 110 3.42 6.06 -10.17
C GLU A 110 2.21 6.99 -10.23
N ARG A 111 1.41 7.06 -9.16
CA ARG A 111 0.24 7.94 -9.04
C ARG A 111 0.53 9.27 -8.35
N VAL A 112 1.69 9.39 -7.70
CA VAL A 112 2.05 10.59 -6.95
C VAL A 112 2.02 11.84 -7.83
N LYS A 113 1.32 12.88 -7.36
CA LYS A 113 1.31 14.21 -7.95
C LYS A 113 2.03 15.15 -6.99
N GLY A 114 2.90 16.04 -7.44
CA GLY A 114 3.51 17.03 -6.55
C GLY A 114 4.83 17.64 -7.01
N GLY A 115 5.31 18.65 -6.28
CA GLY A 115 6.23 19.73 -6.60
C GLY A 115 7.63 19.42 -7.15
N PHE A 116 8.15 18.21 -7.02
CA PHE A 116 9.35 17.78 -7.73
C PHE A 116 8.98 17.05 -9.01
N SER A 117 9.88 17.07 -10.02
CA SER A 117 9.64 16.22 -11.17
C SER A 117 9.52 14.77 -10.68
N ARG A 118 8.46 14.07 -11.06
CA ARG A 118 8.13 12.72 -10.61
C ARG A 118 9.33 11.75 -10.65
N LYS A 119 10.19 11.88 -11.67
CA LYS A 119 11.40 11.06 -11.80
C LYS A 119 12.45 11.38 -10.74
N LYS A 120 12.64 12.66 -10.40
CA LYS A 120 13.59 13.10 -9.37
C LYS A 120 13.19 12.53 -8.02
N THR A 121 11.93 12.64 -7.66
CA THR A 121 11.39 12.13 -6.42
C THR A 121 11.56 10.63 -6.30
N ILE A 122 11.16 9.90 -7.35
CA ILE A 122 11.30 8.46 -7.38
C ILE A 122 12.77 8.08 -7.20
N LYS A 123 13.70 8.81 -7.83
CA LYS A 123 15.14 8.58 -7.65
C LYS A 123 15.57 8.76 -6.19
N MET A 124 15.11 9.82 -5.53
CA MET A 124 15.38 10.05 -4.10
C MET A 124 14.86 8.90 -3.23
N LEU A 125 13.64 8.42 -3.45
CA LEU A 125 13.08 7.27 -2.73
C LEU A 125 13.94 6.02 -2.88
N LYS A 126 14.49 5.77 -4.06
CA LYS A 126 15.42 4.66 -4.28
C LYS A 126 16.72 4.85 -3.51
N GLU A 127 17.30 6.03 -3.57
CA GLU A 127 18.54 6.38 -2.88
C GLU A 127 18.39 6.24 -1.37
N MET A 128 17.20 6.47 -0.83
CA MET A 128 16.83 6.19 0.56
C MET A 128 16.63 4.70 0.87
N GLY A 129 16.61 3.82 -0.14
CA GLY A 129 16.39 2.39 0.06
C GLY A 129 14.92 1.96 0.15
N CYS A 130 13.97 2.83 -0.21
CA CYS A 130 12.55 2.49 -0.19
C CYS A 130 12.22 1.41 -1.24
N LEU A 131 11.33 0.48 -0.87
CA LEU A 131 10.69 -0.42 -1.80
C LEU A 131 9.47 0.26 -2.44
N MET A 132 8.97 -0.29 -3.53
CA MET A 132 7.83 0.27 -4.25
C MET A 132 6.76 -0.78 -4.51
N GLN A 133 5.52 -0.42 -4.29
CA GLN A 133 4.36 -1.20 -4.69
C GLN A 133 3.69 -0.49 -5.87
N ILE A 134 3.63 -1.15 -7.03
CA ILE A 134 3.01 -0.61 -8.25
C ILE A 134 1.60 -1.19 -8.40
N ASN A 135 0.64 -0.32 -8.70
CA ASN A 135 -0.73 -0.73 -8.94
C ASN A 135 -0.88 -1.34 -10.35
N ALA A 136 -1.42 -2.56 -10.43
CA ALA A 136 -1.65 -3.25 -11.71
C ALA A 136 -2.55 -2.44 -12.65
N GLY A 137 -3.56 -1.76 -12.11
CA GLY A 137 -4.44 -0.86 -12.88
C GLY A 137 -3.68 0.30 -13.55
N SER A 138 -2.53 0.73 -12.97
CA SER A 138 -1.68 1.72 -13.62
C SER A 138 -1.01 1.18 -14.87
N ILE A 139 -0.62 -0.09 -14.88
CA ILE A 139 0.06 -0.74 -16.01
C ILE A 139 -0.85 -0.77 -17.24
N ILE A 140 -2.13 -1.10 -17.03
CA ILE A 140 -3.13 -1.17 -18.11
C ILE A 140 -3.76 0.19 -18.43
N GLY A 141 -3.59 1.21 -17.57
CA GLY A 141 -3.98 2.59 -17.83
C GLY A 141 -5.26 3.08 -17.15
N ILE A 142 -5.84 2.31 -16.23
CA ILE A 142 -7.05 2.68 -15.45
C ILE A 142 -6.86 4.03 -14.75
N TYR A 143 -5.65 4.32 -14.27
CA TYR A 143 -5.32 5.57 -13.56
C TYR A 143 -4.72 6.64 -14.48
N GLY A 144 -4.97 6.53 -15.79
CA GLY A 144 -4.57 7.49 -16.81
C GLY A 144 -3.15 7.27 -17.36
N GLN A 145 -2.88 7.94 -18.49
CA GLN A 145 -1.63 7.73 -19.26
C GLN A 145 -0.36 8.12 -18.50
N GLY A 146 -0.46 9.11 -17.59
CA GLY A 146 0.68 9.53 -16.75
C GLY A 146 1.14 8.42 -15.80
N ALA A 147 0.19 7.77 -15.10
CA ALA A 147 0.47 6.64 -14.22
C ALA A 147 0.98 5.44 -15.02
N LYS A 148 0.35 5.14 -16.17
CA LYS A 148 0.78 4.05 -17.06
C LYS A 148 2.24 4.19 -17.52
N ARG A 149 2.62 5.39 -18.01
CA ARG A 149 4.01 5.65 -18.44
C ARG A 149 4.99 5.50 -17.29
N MET A 150 4.63 5.99 -16.09
CA MET A 150 5.50 5.89 -14.93
C MET A 150 5.62 4.44 -14.43
N ALA A 151 4.54 3.69 -14.33
CA ALA A 151 4.57 2.27 -13.97
C ALA A 151 5.51 1.49 -14.90
N LYS A 152 5.35 1.65 -16.21
CA LYS A 152 6.25 1.03 -17.20
C LYS A 152 7.70 1.46 -17.06
N TYR A 153 7.95 2.73 -16.73
CA TYR A 153 9.30 3.24 -16.48
C TYR A 153 9.94 2.55 -15.26
N LEU A 154 9.21 2.44 -14.15
CA LEU A 154 9.69 1.80 -12.93
C LEU A 154 10.04 0.33 -13.18
N ILE A 155 9.18 -0.41 -13.84
CA ILE A 155 9.40 -1.82 -14.19
C ILE A 155 10.63 -1.96 -15.09
N LYS A 156 10.73 -1.16 -16.17
CA LYS A 156 11.88 -1.20 -17.09
C LYS A 156 13.21 -0.90 -16.39
N LYS A 157 13.22 -0.03 -15.40
CA LYS A 157 14.42 0.34 -14.64
C LYS A 157 14.76 -0.64 -13.53
N ARG A 158 14.03 -1.74 -13.39
CA ARG A 158 14.23 -2.77 -12.35
C ARG A 158 14.35 -2.16 -10.96
N TRP A 159 13.43 -1.28 -10.64
CA TRP A 159 13.35 -0.74 -9.29
C TRP A 159 12.97 -1.85 -8.32
N PRO A 160 13.35 -1.76 -7.03
CA PRO A 160 12.96 -2.76 -6.04
C PRO A 160 11.44 -2.69 -5.84
N ILE A 161 10.73 -3.56 -6.52
CA ILE A 161 9.27 -3.64 -6.51
C ILE A 161 8.87 -4.84 -5.67
N LEU A 162 8.12 -4.59 -4.60
CA LEU A 162 7.63 -5.65 -3.72
C LEU A 162 6.46 -6.42 -4.34
N SER A 163 5.61 -5.75 -5.13
CA SER A 163 4.43 -6.37 -5.74
C SER A 163 4.01 -5.65 -7.02
N LEU A 164 3.70 -6.42 -8.06
CA LEU A 164 3.08 -5.95 -9.30
C LEU A 164 1.57 -6.19 -9.31
N LEU A 165 1.07 -7.07 -8.46
CA LEU A 165 -0.30 -7.53 -8.43
C LEU A 165 -0.81 -7.46 -7.00
N MET A 166 -1.43 -6.34 -6.67
CA MET A 166 -2.38 -6.32 -5.57
C MET A 166 -3.73 -5.83 -6.10
N PRO A 167 -4.75 -6.70 -6.17
CA PRO A 167 -6.07 -6.19 -5.96
C PRO A 167 -6.05 -5.61 -4.54
N ILE A 168 -6.19 -4.28 -4.43
CA ILE A 168 -6.46 -3.66 -3.13
C ILE A 168 -7.76 -4.30 -2.67
N VAL A 169 -7.67 -5.22 -1.70
CA VAL A 169 -8.84 -5.69 -0.98
C VAL A 169 -9.31 -4.52 -0.15
N ARG A 170 -10.13 -3.65 -0.73
CA ARG A 170 -10.94 -2.76 0.08
C ARG A 170 -11.88 -3.67 0.86
N VAL A 171 -11.56 -3.95 2.11
CA VAL A 171 -12.56 -4.43 3.05
C VAL A 171 -13.56 -3.29 3.19
N PHE A 172 -14.70 -3.42 2.51
CA PHE A 172 -15.80 -2.49 2.68
C PHE A 172 -16.27 -2.61 4.13
N THR A 173 -15.92 -1.63 4.96
CA THR A 173 -16.69 -1.37 6.15
C THR A 173 -18.06 -0.90 5.68
N SER A 174 -19.11 -1.58 6.10
CA SER A 174 -20.51 -1.27 5.83
C SER A 174 -20.82 0.18 6.23
N GLY A 175 -20.85 1.05 5.24
CA GLY A 175 -21.28 2.43 5.37
C GLY A 175 -21.56 2.97 3.98
N THR A 176 -22.85 2.95 3.58
CA THR A 176 -23.46 3.55 2.39
C THR A 176 -22.92 3.13 1.03
N GLY A 177 -23.67 2.20 0.43
CA GLY A 177 -23.39 1.58 -0.86
C GLY A 177 -23.40 2.52 -2.05
N LYS A 178 -22.45 2.27 -2.95
CA LYS A 178 -22.69 2.27 -4.38
C LYS A 178 -21.88 1.13 -4.98
N ARG A 179 -22.58 0.13 -5.50
CA ARG A 179 -22.00 -0.94 -6.32
C ARG A 179 -21.48 -0.29 -7.60
N ILE A 180 -20.20 -0.51 -7.89
CA ILE A 180 -19.68 -0.32 -9.23
C ILE A 180 -19.65 -1.73 -9.84
N ASN A 181 -20.59 -2.00 -10.73
CA ASN A 181 -20.53 -3.17 -11.60
C ASN A 181 -19.33 -3.01 -12.53
N MET A 182 -18.45 -3.97 -12.49
CA MET A 182 -17.45 -4.18 -13.53
C MET A 182 -17.90 -5.40 -14.32
N SER A 183 -18.51 -5.14 -15.47
CA SER A 183 -18.61 -6.08 -16.60
C SER A 183 -17.27 -6.13 -17.32
#